data_cdf7a681d57e09f396e68e271188088c
#
_entry.id   cdf7a681d57e09f396e68e271188088c
#
_cell.length_a   1.000
_cell.length_b   1.000
_cell.length_c   1.000
_cell.angle_alpha   90.00
_cell.angle_beta   90.00
_cell.angle_gamma   90.00
#
_symmetry.space_group_name_H-M   'P 1'
#
loop_
_entity.id
_entity.type
_entity.pdbx_description
1 polymer ?
#
loop_
_entity_poly.entity_id
_entity_poly.type
_entity_poly.pdbx_seq_one_letter_code
_entity_poly.pdbx_strand_id
1 'polypeptide(L)'
;MTKQNGPTKERELILDILLEILEYGGYSHVVLKKALDKHQYLEKQNRAFITRVAEGTLEYLLTIDAVIDQCSKTKVKKMKPVIRTILRMSVYQILKMDRIPDSAVCDEAVKLAVKRKFHGLKGFVNGVLRNI
;
A
#
# COMPACT_ATOMS: atom_id res chain seq x y z
N MET A 1 5.84 -16.44 17.10
CA MET A 1 4.60 -15.71 17.30
C MET A 1 4.08 -15.18 16.00
N THR A 2 2.91 -15.63 15.64
CA THR A 2 2.30 -15.23 14.38
C THR A 2 1.95 -13.76 14.33
N LYS A 3 1.78 -13.13 15.49
CA LYS A 3 1.41 -11.72 15.55
C LYS A 3 2.45 -10.79 14.94
N GLN A 4 3.72 -11.20 14.92
CA GLN A 4 4.78 -10.39 14.35
C GLN A 4 4.68 -10.28 12.84
N ASN A 5 3.98 -11.23 12.22
CA ASN A 5 3.82 -11.30 10.78
C ASN A 5 2.38 -11.03 10.38
N GLY A 6 1.69 -10.17 11.16
CA GLY A 6 0.32 -9.81 10.86
C GLY A 6 0.20 -8.95 9.62
N PRO A 7 -1.03 -8.65 9.20
CA PRO A 7 -1.31 -7.89 7.98
C PRO A 7 -0.58 -6.55 7.91
N THR A 8 -0.38 -5.89 9.06
CA THR A 8 0.30 -4.60 9.07
C THR A 8 1.76 -4.75 8.64
N LYS A 9 2.40 -5.84 9.04
CA LYS A 9 3.81 -6.02 8.70
C LYS A 9 4.01 -6.25 7.20
N GLU A 10 3.20 -7.10 6.58
CA GLU A 10 3.29 -7.30 5.14
C GLU A 10 3.00 -6.00 4.40
N ARG A 11 2.04 -5.23 4.85
CA ARG A 11 1.72 -3.97 4.23
C ARG A 11 2.83 -2.93 4.39
N GLU A 12 3.56 -2.97 5.49
CA GLU A 12 4.74 -2.13 5.64
C GLU A 12 5.82 -2.48 4.61
N LEU A 13 6.03 -3.77 4.38
CA LEU A 13 6.98 -4.19 3.35
C LEU A 13 6.55 -3.74 1.97
N ILE A 14 5.25 -3.86 1.66
CA ILE A 14 4.72 -3.41 0.38
C ILE A 14 4.94 -1.89 0.24
N LEU A 15 4.66 -1.14 1.29
CA LEU A 15 4.85 0.29 1.28
C LEU A 15 6.30 0.65 0.96
N ASP A 16 7.25 0.00 1.61
CA ASP A 16 8.67 0.26 1.38
C ASP A 16 9.08 -0.10 -0.05
N ILE A 17 8.59 -1.22 -0.55
CA ILE A 17 8.86 -1.64 -1.94
C ILE A 17 8.36 -0.58 -2.92
N LEU A 18 7.11 -0.16 -2.76
CA LEU A 18 6.50 0.80 -3.66
C LEU A 18 7.14 2.20 -3.56
N LEU A 19 7.53 2.60 -2.35
CA LEU A 19 8.25 3.87 -2.19
C LEU A 19 9.57 3.84 -2.96
N GLU A 20 10.30 2.75 -2.85
CA GLU A 20 11.58 2.65 -3.55
C GLU A 20 11.41 2.69 -5.06
N ILE A 21 10.38 2.02 -5.56
CA ILE A 21 10.14 1.98 -7.01
C ILE A 21 9.57 3.31 -7.52
N LEU A 22 8.52 3.82 -6.89
CA LEU A 22 7.75 4.94 -7.41
C LEU A 22 8.35 6.30 -7.07
N GLU A 23 9.00 6.41 -5.92
CA GLU A 23 9.51 7.70 -5.46
C GLU A 23 11.02 7.82 -5.60
N TYR A 24 11.75 6.69 -5.55
CA TYR A 24 13.21 6.72 -5.56
C TYR A 24 13.82 6.09 -6.81
N GLY A 25 13.00 5.67 -7.77
CA GLY A 25 13.49 5.24 -9.07
C GLY A 25 14.03 3.82 -9.16
N GLY A 26 13.75 2.97 -8.18
CA GLY A 26 14.20 1.59 -8.21
C GLY A 26 13.50 0.78 -9.30
N TYR A 27 14.19 -0.21 -9.85
CA TYR A 27 13.59 -1.12 -10.83
C TYR A 27 12.72 -2.15 -10.12
N SER A 28 11.48 -2.29 -10.60
CA SER A 28 10.46 -3.05 -9.86
C SER A 28 10.87 -4.49 -9.58
N HIS A 29 11.37 -5.21 -10.59
CA HIS A 29 11.73 -6.62 -10.38
C HIS A 29 12.94 -6.77 -9.46
N VAL A 30 13.87 -5.83 -9.47
CA VAL A 30 15.05 -5.86 -8.62
C VAL A 30 14.66 -5.58 -7.17
N VAL A 31 13.86 -4.54 -6.96
CA VAL A 31 13.44 -4.15 -5.62
C VAL A 31 12.59 -5.25 -4.98
N LEU A 32 11.64 -5.79 -5.73
CA LEU A 32 10.75 -6.83 -5.20
C LEU A 32 11.53 -8.10 -4.86
N LYS A 33 12.40 -8.56 -5.76
CA LYS A 33 13.20 -9.75 -5.51
C LYS A 33 14.07 -9.57 -4.28
N LYS A 34 14.72 -8.44 -4.15
CA LYS A 34 15.60 -8.16 -3.03
C LYS A 34 14.84 -8.17 -1.70
N ALA A 35 13.65 -7.57 -1.68
CA ALA A 35 12.82 -7.56 -0.49
C ALA A 35 12.39 -8.95 -0.08
N LEU A 36 11.95 -9.77 -1.05
CA LEU A 36 11.52 -11.13 -0.76
C LEU A 36 12.68 -12.02 -0.32
N ASP A 37 13.85 -11.85 -0.92
CA ASP A 37 15.04 -12.60 -0.50
C ASP A 37 15.45 -12.26 0.94
N LYS A 38 15.30 -11.00 1.32
CA LYS A 38 15.62 -10.54 2.67
C LYS A 38 14.65 -11.09 3.70
N HIS A 39 13.43 -11.43 3.29
CA HIS A 39 12.36 -11.87 4.18
C HIS A 39 11.91 -13.29 3.87
N GLN A 40 12.86 -14.19 3.67
CA GLN A 40 12.55 -15.59 3.32
C GLN A 40 11.81 -16.35 4.41
N TYR A 41 11.85 -15.85 5.63
CA TYR A 41 11.11 -16.46 6.75
C TYR A 41 9.59 -16.31 6.62
N LEU A 42 9.12 -15.46 5.73
CA LEU A 42 7.68 -15.27 5.54
C LEU A 42 7.07 -16.49 4.89
N GLU A 43 5.84 -16.80 5.30
CA GLU A 43 5.10 -17.90 4.71
C GLU A 43 4.79 -17.62 3.25
N LYS A 44 4.60 -18.70 2.49
CA LYS A 44 4.35 -18.61 1.06
C LYS A 44 3.17 -17.69 0.73
N GLN A 45 2.08 -17.82 1.47
CA GLN A 45 0.89 -17.00 1.20
C GLN A 45 1.13 -15.52 1.46
N ASN A 46 1.96 -15.20 2.46
CA ASN A 46 2.30 -13.81 2.75
C ASN A 46 3.21 -13.23 1.68
N ARG A 47 4.15 -14.02 1.19
CA ARG A 47 5.02 -13.60 0.08
C ARG A 47 4.20 -13.37 -1.19
N ALA A 48 3.22 -14.23 -1.43
CA ALA A 48 2.32 -14.09 -2.59
C ALA A 48 1.47 -12.81 -2.46
N PHE A 49 1.00 -12.51 -1.27
CA PHE A 49 0.23 -11.29 -1.03
C PHE A 49 1.07 -10.03 -1.32
N ILE A 50 2.30 -10.01 -0.81
CA ILE A 50 3.21 -8.89 -1.04
C ILE A 50 3.44 -8.68 -2.54
N THR A 51 3.75 -9.77 -3.24
CA THR A 51 3.99 -9.71 -4.68
C THR A 51 2.76 -9.20 -5.43
N ARG A 52 1.59 -9.75 -5.09
CA ARG A 52 0.36 -9.39 -5.78
C ARG A 52 0.02 -7.91 -5.61
N VAL A 53 0.09 -7.40 -4.38
CA VAL A 53 -0.26 -6.00 -4.14
C VAL A 53 0.77 -5.08 -4.76
N ALA A 54 2.06 -5.39 -4.62
CA ALA A 54 3.10 -4.55 -5.21
C ALA A 54 2.97 -4.49 -6.73
N GLU A 55 2.92 -5.66 -7.38
CA GLU A 55 2.84 -5.70 -8.84
C GLU A 55 1.52 -5.17 -9.37
N GLY A 56 0.42 -5.47 -8.69
CA GLY A 56 -0.89 -4.99 -9.10
C GLY A 56 -1.01 -3.48 -9.00
N THR A 57 -0.48 -2.90 -7.93
CA THR A 57 -0.49 -1.44 -7.77
C THR A 57 0.29 -0.78 -8.90
N LEU A 58 1.43 -1.34 -9.27
CA LEU A 58 2.23 -0.80 -10.38
C LEU A 58 1.50 -0.95 -11.71
N GLU A 59 0.89 -2.10 -11.94
CA GLU A 59 0.20 -2.37 -13.19
C GLU A 59 -0.98 -1.42 -13.42
N TYR A 60 -1.74 -1.14 -12.36
CA TYR A 60 -2.95 -0.32 -12.46
C TYR A 60 -2.74 1.11 -11.94
N LEU A 61 -1.49 1.57 -11.92
CA LEU A 61 -1.15 2.85 -11.29
C LEU A 61 -1.93 4.03 -11.84
N LEU A 62 -2.06 4.14 -13.15
CA LEU A 62 -2.77 5.26 -13.75
C LEU A 62 -4.25 5.25 -13.38
N THR A 63 -4.87 4.08 -13.42
CA THR A 63 -6.27 3.92 -13.03
C THR A 63 -6.46 4.25 -11.55
N ILE A 64 -5.55 3.74 -10.71
CA ILE A 64 -5.60 3.97 -9.28
C ILE A 64 -5.50 5.47 -8.97
N ASP A 65 -4.54 6.15 -9.58
CA ASP A 65 -4.36 7.58 -9.35
C ASP A 65 -5.59 8.38 -9.82
N ALA A 66 -6.20 7.99 -10.93
CA ALA A 66 -7.42 8.63 -11.41
C ALA A 66 -8.57 8.47 -10.41
N VAL A 67 -8.71 7.27 -9.84
CA VAL A 67 -9.74 7.01 -8.82
C VAL A 67 -9.49 7.88 -7.59
N ILE A 68 -8.26 7.93 -7.12
CA ILE A 68 -7.92 8.73 -5.94
C ILE A 68 -8.22 10.20 -6.20
N ASP A 69 -7.85 10.71 -7.37
CA ASP A 69 -8.10 12.11 -7.71
C ASP A 69 -9.58 12.45 -7.73
N GLN A 70 -10.44 11.50 -8.07
CA GLN A 70 -11.88 11.70 -8.02
C GLN A 70 -12.44 11.70 -6.60
N CYS A 71 -11.78 11.01 -5.69
CA CYS A 71 -12.27 10.82 -4.33
C CYS A 71 -11.62 11.75 -3.31
N SER A 72 -10.62 12.53 -3.72
CA SER A 72 -9.84 13.36 -2.83
C SER A 72 -9.83 14.80 -3.30
N LYS A 73 -9.91 15.72 -2.35
CA LYS A 73 -9.76 17.15 -2.66
C LYS A 73 -8.33 17.50 -3.03
N THR A 74 -7.37 16.74 -2.52
CA THR A 74 -5.95 16.92 -2.83
C THR A 74 -5.55 15.93 -3.91
N LYS A 75 -4.97 16.42 -4.99
CA LYS A 75 -4.50 15.55 -6.07
C LYS A 75 -3.32 14.70 -5.62
N VAL A 76 -3.25 13.48 -6.16
CA VAL A 76 -2.19 12.53 -5.82
C VAL A 76 -0.81 13.17 -5.95
N LYS A 77 -0.57 13.89 -7.02
CA LYS A 77 0.76 14.49 -7.26
C LYS A 77 1.18 15.50 -6.21
N LYS A 78 0.23 16.03 -5.45
CA LYS A 78 0.50 17.01 -4.40
C LYS A 78 0.58 16.40 -3.02
N MET A 79 0.34 15.11 -2.90
CA MET A 79 0.39 14.43 -1.63
C MET A 79 1.83 14.08 -1.25
N LYS A 80 2.07 13.92 0.04
CA LYS A 80 3.35 13.42 0.51
C LYS A 80 3.56 11.99 0.00
N PRO A 81 4.80 11.63 -0.38
CA PRO A 81 5.07 10.30 -0.97
C PRO A 81 4.54 9.13 -0.16
N VAL A 82 4.72 9.14 1.16
CA VAL A 82 4.23 8.04 2.01
C VAL A 82 2.71 7.97 1.94
N ILE A 83 2.03 9.09 2.01
CA ILE A 83 0.56 9.12 2.02
C ILE A 83 0.00 8.63 0.69
N ARG A 84 0.50 9.13 -0.44
CA ARG A 84 -0.03 8.69 -1.73
C ARG A 84 0.27 7.22 -1.98
N THR A 85 1.40 6.73 -1.49
CA THR A 85 1.73 5.32 -1.67
C THR A 85 0.82 4.43 -0.84
N ILE A 86 0.52 4.82 0.40
CA ILE A 86 -0.46 4.11 1.23
C ILE A 86 -1.82 4.06 0.52
N LEU A 87 -2.26 5.19 -0.03
CA LEU A 87 -3.53 5.24 -0.74
C LEU A 87 -3.52 4.37 -1.98
N ARG A 88 -2.45 4.41 -2.76
CA ARG A 88 -2.34 3.62 -3.98
C ARG A 88 -2.46 2.13 -3.72
N MET A 89 -1.68 1.62 -2.76
CA MET A 89 -1.72 0.19 -2.46
C MET A 89 -3.04 -0.24 -1.84
N SER A 90 -3.68 0.65 -1.11
CA SER A 90 -4.97 0.37 -0.49
C SER A 90 -6.09 0.35 -1.52
N VAL A 91 -6.09 1.29 -2.45
CA VAL A 91 -7.08 1.33 -3.53
C VAL A 91 -6.98 0.07 -4.39
N TYR A 92 -5.76 -0.40 -4.67
CA TYR A 92 -5.61 -1.65 -5.41
C TYR A 92 -6.34 -2.79 -4.69
N GLN A 93 -6.16 -2.90 -3.37
CA GLN A 93 -6.80 -3.96 -2.60
C GLN A 93 -8.32 -3.84 -2.64
N ILE A 94 -8.84 -2.63 -2.52
CA ILE A 94 -10.30 -2.40 -2.55
C ILE A 94 -10.87 -2.78 -3.91
N LEU A 95 -10.21 -2.38 -4.99
CA LEU A 95 -10.74 -2.59 -6.33
C LEU A 95 -10.53 -3.99 -6.87
N LYS A 96 -9.47 -4.68 -6.46
CA LYS A 96 -9.04 -5.90 -7.12
C LYS A 96 -8.94 -7.13 -6.21
N MET A 97 -9.14 -6.99 -4.91
CA MET A 97 -8.97 -8.11 -3.99
C MET A 97 -10.24 -8.32 -3.16
N ASP A 98 -11.20 -9.02 -3.76
CA ASP A 98 -12.54 -9.15 -3.19
C ASP A 98 -12.59 -9.82 -1.83
N ARG A 99 -11.60 -10.66 -1.52
CA ARG A 99 -11.60 -11.41 -0.26
C ARG A 99 -11.19 -10.58 0.95
N ILE A 100 -10.66 -9.39 0.71
CA ILE A 100 -10.27 -8.52 1.81
C ILE A 100 -11.39 -7.50 2.01
N PRO A 101 -12.01 -7.47 3.20
CA PRO A 101 -13.05 -6.47 3.46
C PRO A 101 -12.50 -5.06 3.33
N ASP A 102 -13.29 -4.16 2.75
CA ASP A 102 -12.87 -2.78 2.58
C ASP A 102 -12.52 -2.12 3.92
N SER A 103 -13.28 -2.45 4.97
CA SER A 103 -12.99 -1.91 6.29
C SER A 103 -11.61 -2.31 6.79
N ALA A 104 -11.19 -3.55 6.50
CA ALA A 104 -9.86 -4.01 6.90
C ALA A 104 -8.78 -3.25 6.15
N VAL A 105 -8.98 -3.00 4.86
CA VAL A 105 -8.03 -2.21 4.06
C VAL A 105 -7.90 -0.80 4.64
N CYS A 106 -9.02 -0.16 4.95
CA CYS A 106 -9.02 1.18 5.52
C CYS A 106 -8.31 1.23 6.87
N ASP A 107 -8.59 0.25 7.74
CA ASP A 107 -7.97 0.19 9.05
C ASP A 107 -6.47 0.03 8.96
N GLU A 108 -6.00 -0.83 8.06
CA GLU A 108 -4.56 -1.05 7.88
C GLU A 108 -3.88 0.17 7.28
N ALA A 109 -4.54 0.87 6.38
CA ALA A 109 -4.00 2.10 5.81
C ALA A 109 -3.80 3.17 6.88
N VAL A 110 -4.77 3.32 7.77
CA VAL A 110 -4.67 4.27 8.88
C VAL A 110 -3.53 3.89 9.81
N LYS A 111 -3.39 2.60 10.12
CA LYS A 111 -2.27 2.13 10.95
C LYS A 111 -0.91 2.45 10.32
N LEU A 112 -0.79 2.29 9.00
CA LEU A 112 0.46 2.63 8.31
C LEU A 112 0.76 4.12 8.43
N ALA A 113 -0.24 4.96 8.22
CA ALA A 113 -0.05 6.41 8.33
C ALA A 113 0.46 6.79 9.73
N VAL A 114 -0.14 6.21 10.77
CA VAL A 114 0.28 6.47 12.14
C VAL A 114 1.70 5.96 12.38
N LYS A 115 2.02 4.74 11.93
CA LYS A 115 3.36 4.16 12.10
C LYS A 115 4.45 4.99 11.42
N ARG A 116 4.11 5.60 10.30
CA ARG A 116 5.07 6.42 9.56
C ARG A 116 5.04 7.88 10.00
N LYS A 117 4.41 8.15 11.13
CA LYS A 117 4.42 9.46 11.79
C LYS A 117 3.61 10.52 11.07
N PHE A 118 2.57 10.07 10.37
CA PHE A 118 1.60 10.96 9.75
C PHE A 118 0.26 10.89 10.46
N HIS A 119 0.31 10.86 11.81
CA HIS A 119 -0.89 10.77 12.62
C HIS A 119 -1.94 11.84 12.24
N GLY A 120 -1.49 13.06 11.97
CA GLY A 120 -2.39 14.14 11.59
C GLY A 120 -3.11 13.93 10.27
N LEU A 121 -2.66 12.97 9.44
CA LEU A 121 -3.28 12.69 8.15
C LEU A 121 -4.08 11.40 8.14
N LYS A 122 -4.25 10.74 9.30
CA LYS A 122 -5.00 9.49 9.36
C LYS A 122 -6.45 9.67 8.95
N GLY A 123 -7.06 10.79 9.33
CA GLY A 123 -8.43 11.10 8.94
C GLY A 123 -8.56 11.34 7.44
N PHE A 124 -7.57 12.00 6.86
CA PHE A 124 -7.52 12.21 5.42
C PHE A 124 -7.47 10.88 4.68
N VAL A 125 -6.56 9.99 5.10
CA VAL A 125 -6.42 8.67 4.49
C VAL A 125 -7.74 7.89 4.58
N ASN A 126 -8.33 7.84 5.76
CA ASN A 126 -9.57 7.12 5.96
C ASN A 126 -10.69 7.72 5.12
N GLY A 127 -10.79 9.04 5.08
CA GLY A 127 -11.83 9.72 4.32
C GLY A 127 -11.74 9.46 2.82
N VAL A 128 -10.54 9.51 2.26
CA VAL A 128 -10.36 9.23 0.83
C VAL A 128 -10.78 7.79 0.51
N LEU A 129 -10.30 6.83 1.31
CA LEU A 129 -10.57 5.41 1.04
C LEU A 129 -12.06 5.08 1.18
N ARG A 130 -12.76 5.72 2.10
CA ARG A 130 -14.19 5.46 2.24
C ARG A 130 -15.03 6.04 1.11
N ASN A 131 -14.45 6.92 0.31
CA ASN A 131 -15.13 7.46 -0.88
C ASN A 131 -14.87 6.60 -2.13
N ILE A 132 -14.00 5.62 -2.02
CA ILE A 132 -13.77 4.71 -3.14
C ILE A 132 -15.00 3.77 -3.31
#